data_aa4837a1f468f1127c69e168e92478c4
#
_entry.id   aa4837a1f468f1127c69e168e92478c4
#
_cell.length_a   1.000
_cell.length_b   1.000
_cell.length_c   1.000
_cell.angle_alpha   90.00
_cell.angle_beta   90.00
_cell.angle_gamma   90.00
#
_symmetry.space_group_name_H-M   'P 1'
#
loop_
_entity.id
_entity.type
_entity.pdbx_description
1 polymer ?
#
loop_
_entity_poly.entity_id
_entity_poly.type
_entity_poly.pdbx_seq_one_letter_code
_entity_poly.pdbx_strand_id
1 'polypeptide(L)'
;MKTDQFTFKIQEILQESQQNAIDKSHQTVQDSHILKSIIDNDKNIFPYVTTQLEINNSIVKSTVEKMIDSIPKVKGEFIGFSQNSSKTLMKAVSNSKKMGDNYVSVDHLLLSLIDSNSELSKVLNGFGYTAQKVKNVLSKMRQGEKVKSSSDDDNFNALDKYAILSLIHI
;
A
#
# COMPACT_ATOMS: atom_id res chain seq x y z
N MET A 1 -10.42 1.28 15.25
CA MET A 1 -10.64 1.46 13.80
C MET A 1 -11.52 0.34 13.28
N LYS A 2 -12.55 0.69 12.56
CA LYS A 2 -13.51 -0.31 12.07
C LYS A 2 -12.98 -0.99 10.81
N THR A 3 -12.82 -2.32 10.87
CA THR A 3 -12.28 -3.09 9.74
C THR A 3 -13.25 -3.20 8.57
N ASP A 4 -14.55 -2.96 8.79
CA ASP A 4 -15.57 -3.01 7.75
C ASP A 4 -15.43 -1.88 6.70
N GLN A 5 -14.62 -0.86 6.98
CA GLN A 5 -14.31 0.19 6.02
C GLN A 5 -13.21 -0.21 5.04
N PHE A 6 -12.53 -1.31 5.28
CA PHE A 6 -11.41 -1.77 4.47
C PHE A 6 -11.85 -2.88 3.51
N THR A 7 -11.31 -2.85 2.30
CA THR A 7 -11.50 -3.98 1.37
C THR A 7 -10.90 -5.26 1.98
N PHE A 8 -11.31 -6.41 1.45
CA PHE A 8 -10.76 -7.70 1.89
C PHE A 8 -9.23 -7.75 1.69
N LYS A 9 -8.75 -7.17 0.60
CA LYS A 9 -7.31 -7.11 0.33
C LYS A 9 -6.58 -6.30 1.40
N ILE A 10 -7.11 -5.16 1.82
CA ILE A 10 -6.51 -4.35 2.88
C ILE A 10 -6.52 -5.11 4.21
N GLN A 11 -7.62 -5.80 4.52
CA GLN A 11 -7.69 -6.59 5.75
C GLN A 11 -6.61 -7.68 5.76
N GLU A 12 -6.41 -8.36 4.63
CA GLU A 12 -5.35 -9.36 4.46
C GLU A 12 -3.96 -8.74 4.65
N ILE A 13 -3.72 -7.59 4.02
CA ILE A 13 -2.44 -6.87 4.11
C ILE A 13 -2.13 -6.50 5.56
N LEU A 14 -3.11 -5.96 6.26
CA LEU A 14 -2.92 -5.53 7.65
C LEU A 14 -2.69 -6.72 8.58
N GLN A 15 -3.43 -7.81 8.37
CA GLN A 15 -3.25 -9.03 9.17
C GLN A 15 -1.85 -9.61 8.97
N GLU A 16 -1.38 -9.66 7.74
CA GLU A 16 -0.05 -10.18 7.44
C GLU A 16 1.05 -9.26 7.95
N SER A 17 0.85 -7.95 7.92
CA SER A 17 1.83 -7.02 8.47
C SER A 17 1.99 -7.20 9.99
N GLN A 18 0.89 -7.48 10.70
CA GLN A 18 0.93 -7.82 12.13
C GLN A 18 1.71 -9.10 12.36
N GLN A 19 1.44 -10.14 11.58
CA GLN A 19 2.13 -11.43 11.72
C GLN A 19 3.62 -11.28 11.45
N ASN A 20 4.00 -10.52 10.44
CA ASN A 20 5.41 -10.28 10.14
C ASN A 20 6.13 -9.54 11.28
N ALA A 21 5.48 -8.56 11.89
CA ALA A 21 6.05 -7.85 13.03
C ALA A 21 6.26 -8.81 14.21
N ILE A 22 5.26 -9.64 14.49
CA ILE A 22 5.33 -10.64 15.57
C ILE A 22 6.49 -11.62 15.32
N ASP A 23 6.58 -12.15 14.09
CA ASP A 23 7.59 -13.14 13.73
C ASP A 23 9.02 -12.59 13.84
N LYS A 24 9.18 -11.29 13.64
CA LYS A 24 10.48 -10.63 13.75
C LYS A 24 10.76 -10.03 15.12
N SER A 25 9.91 -10.30 16.09
CA SER A 25 10.03 -9.77 17.46
C SER A 25 9.99 -8.24 17.50
N HIS A 26 9.24 -7.65 16.62
CA HIS A 26 8.95 -6.22 16.65
C HIS A 26 7.71 -5.96 17.47
N GLN A 27 7.75 -4.93 18.31
CA GLN A 27 6.68 -4.64 19.25
C GLN A 27 5.44 -4.05 18.58
N THR A 28 5.64 -3.34 17.46
CA THR A 28 4.56 -2.67 16.74
C THR A 28 4.71 -2.88 15.25
N VAL A 29 3.59 -2.72 14.54
CA VAL A 29 3.59 -2.63 13.08
C VAL A 29 4.00 -1.22 12.68
N GLN A 30 5.06 -1.10 11.87
CA GLN A 30 5.51 0.13 11.28
C GLN A 30 5.02 0.24 9.83
N ASP A 31 5.13 1.42 9.25
CA ASP A 31 4.74 1.62 7.85
C ASP A 31 5.51 0.68 6.91
N SER A 32 6.76 0.37 7.22
CA SER A 32 7.57 -0.55 6.42
C SER A 32 6.98 -1.97 6.40
N HIS A 33 6.41 -2.45 7.50
CA HIS A 33 5.71 -3.75 7.52
C HIS A 33 4.49 -3.72 6.60
N ILE A 34 3.74 -2.61 6.63
CA ILE A 34 2.54 -2.46 5.79
C ILE A 34 2.93 -2.46 4.31
N LEU A 35 3.94 -1.70 3.94
CA LEU A 35 4.39 -1.66 2.54
C LEU A 35 4.93 -3.01 2.08
N LYS A 36 5.69 -3.71 2.92
CA LYS A 36 6.18 -5.05 2.60
C LYS A 36 5.01 -5.99 2.31
N SER A 37 3.96 -5.92 3.12
CA SER A 37 2.77 -6.73 2.93
C SER A 37 2.04 -6.37 1.63
N ILE A 38 1.99 -5.09 1.27
CA ILE A 38 1.45 -4.66 -0.04
C ILE A 38 2.26 -5.28 -1.18
N ILE A 39 3.59 -5.18 -1.11
CA ILE A 39 4.48 -5.71 -2.15
C ILE A 39 4.27 -7.21 -2.33
N ASP A 40 4.12 -7.94 -1.23
CA ASP A 40 4.00 -9.40 -1.27
C ASP A 40 2.61 -9.88 -1.70
N ASN A 41 1.56 -9.12 -1.41
CA ASN A 41 0.18 -9.61 -1.56
C ASN A 41 -0.61 -8.92 -2.65
N ASP A 42 -0.29 -7.69 -3.00
CA ASP A 42 -0.99 -6.99 -4.06
C ASP A 42 -0.33 -7.28 -5.41
N LYS A 43 -1.08 -7.88 -6.31
CA LYS A 43 -0.60 -8.23 -7.65
C LYS A 43 -1.11 -7.26 -8.71
N ASN A 44 -1.87 -6.24 -8.33
CA ASN A 44 -2.56 -5.36 -9.25
C ASN A 44 -2.07 -3.91 -9.17
N ILE A 45 -2.32 -3.25 -8.06
CA ILE A 45 -2.14 -1.80 -7.95
C ILE A 45 -0.67 -1.41 -7.81
N PHE A 46 0.03 -1.98 -6.85
CA PHE A 46 1.42 -1.62 -6.61
C PHE A 46 2.33 -1.97 -7.80
N PRO A 47 2.23 -3.18 -8.39
CA PRO A 47 3.03 -3.50 -9.58
C PRO A 47 2.73 -2.58 -10.76
N TYR A 48 1.46 -2.22 -10.96
CA TYR A 48 1.09 -1.31 -12.04
C TYR A 48 1.73 0.07 -11.85
N VAL A 49 1.61 0.64 -10.64
CA VAL A 49 2.20 1.95 -10.33
C VAL A 49 3.72 1.90 -10.53
N THR A 50 4.36 0.87 -9.99
CA THR A 50 5.80 0.70 -10.08
C THR A 50 6.28 0.60 -11.52
N THR A 51 5.57 -0.15 -12.35
CA THR A 51 5.88 -0.30 -13.77
C THR A 51 5.67 1.01 -14.52
N GLN A 52 4.57 1.70 -14.28
CA GLN A 52 4.27 2.97 -14.95
C GLN A 52 5.28 4.07 -14.61
N LEU A 53 5.81 4.05 -13.40
CA LEU A 53 6.83 5.02 -12.97
C LEU A 53 8.25 4.56 -13.31
N GLU A 54 8.40 3.40 -13.94
CA GLU A 54 9.70 2.83 -14.34
C GLU A 54 10.64 2.66 -13.16
N ILE A 55 10.09 2.24 -12.02
CA ILE A 55 10.86 2.01 -10.80
C ILE A 55 11.21 0.52 -10.70
N ASN A 56 12.43 0.23 -10.24
CA ASN A 56 12.89 -1.15 -10.07
C ASN A 56 12.28 -1.76 -8.81
N ASN A 57 11.32 -2.67 -9.01
CA ASN A 57 10.60 -3.32 -7.93
C ASN A 57 11.52 -4.10 -6.98
N SER A 58 12.55 -4.76 -7.49
CA SER A 58 13.48 -5.53 -6.68
C SER A 58 14.26 -4.65 -5.71
N ILE A 59 14.65 -3.47 -6.15
CA ILE A 59 15.38 -2.51 -5.31
C ILE A 59 14.48 -1.96 -4.22
N VAL A 60 13.22 -1.64 -4.57
CA VAL A 60 12.24 -1.16 -3.58
C VAL A 60 12.02 -2.22 -2.51
N LYS A 61 11.76 -3.46 -2.91
CA LYS A 61 11.54 -4.57 -1.99
C LYS A 61 12.74 -4.77 -1.07
N SER A 62 13.93 -4.82 -1.63
CA SER A 62 15.18 -4.99 -0.87
C SER A 62 15.36 -3.86 0.16
N THR A 63 15.12 -2.62 -0.25
CA THR A 63 15.25 -1.45 0.63
C THR A 63 14.25 -1.52 1.80
N VAL A 64 13.00 -1.88 1.51
CA VAL A 64 11.97 -2.01 2.54
C VAL A 64 12.34 -3.13 3.52
N GLU A 65 12.82 -4.26 3.02
CA GLU A 65 13.27 -5.37 3.88
C GLU A 65 14.40 -4.94 4.81
N LYS A 66 15.37 -4.15 4.31
CA LYS A 66 16.45 -3.61 5.14
C LYS A 66 15.92 -2.66 6.21
N MET A 67 14.95 -1.84 5.87
CA MET A 67 14.32 -0.94 6.85
C MET A 67 13.64 -1.75 7.96
N ILE A 68 12.94 -2.82 7.61
CA ILE A 68 12.31 -3.70 8.60
C ILE A 68 13.36 -4.36 9.49
N ASP A 69 14.45 -4.85 8.90
CA ASP A 69 15.49 -5.52 9.66
C ASP A 69 16.24 -4.56 10.59
N SER A 70 16.20 -3.27 10.32
CA SER A 70 16.81 -2.25 11.18
C SER A 70 15.97 -1.89 12.40
N ILE A 71 14.72 -2.33 12.45
CA ILE A 71 13.84 -2.07 13.60
C ILE A 71 14.36 -2.89 14.79
N PRO A 72 14.54 -2.27 15.98
CA PRO A 72 15.01 -3.00 17.15
C PRO A 72 14.06 -4.14 17.52
N LYS A 73 14.65 -5.29 17.81
CA LYS A 73 13.91 -6.43 18.37
C LYS A 73 13.74 -6.22 19.87
N VAL A 74 12.53 -6.43 20.35
CA VAL A 74 12.23 -6.26 21.77
C VAL A 74 11.68 -7.55 22.36
N LYS A 75 12.07 -7.83 23.60
CA LYS A 75 11.47 -8.91 24.39
C LYS A 75 10.23 -8.33 25.06
N GLY A 76 9.09 -8.63 24.51
CA GLY A 76 7.84 -8.12 25.07
C GLY A 76 6.68 -8.50 24.18
N GLU A 77 5.49 -8.18 24.65
CA GLU A 77 4.29 -8.47 23.90
C GLU A 77 4.15 -7.52 22.71
N PHE A 78 3.61 -8.05 21.64
CA PHE A 78 3.20 -7.24 20.51
C PHE A 78 2.06 -6.30 20.96
N ILE A 79 2.20 -5.00 20.66
CA ILE A 79 1.25 -3.98 21.13
C ILE A 79 0.21 -3.67 20.04
N GLY A 80 0.58 -3.72 18.77
CA GLY A 80 -0.31 -3.36 17.67
C GLY A 80 0.36 -2.41 16.69
N PHE A 81 -0.41 -1.54 16.09
CA PHE A 81 0.13 -0.56 15.14
C PHE A 81 0.83 0.58 15.88
N SER A 82 1.96 1.03 15.34
CA SER A 82 2.64 2.20 15.88
C SER A 82 1.76 3.44 15.73
N GLN A 83 2.11 4.51 16.43
CA GLN A 83 1.38 5.77 16.31
C GLN A 83 1.43 6.30 14.88
N ASN A 84 2.59 6.20 14.23
CA ASN A 84 2.73 6.63 12.83
C ASN A 84 1.87 5.78 11.89
N SER A 85 1.87 4.46 12.06
CA SER A 85 1.06 3.57 11.22
C SER A 85 -0.43 3.80 11.43
N SER A 86 -0.85 4.06 12.67
CA SER A 86 -2.24 4.40 12.95
C SER A 86 -2.66 5.68 12.22
N LYS A 87 -1.79 6.70 12.21
CA LYS A 87 -2.04 7.93 11.46
C LYS A 87 -2.11 7.69 9.96
N THR A 88 -1.23 6.83 9.45
CA THR A 88 -1.23 6.45 8.04
C THR A 88 -2.55 5.80 7.64
N LEU A 89 -3.05 4.89 8.48
CA LEU A 89 -4.34 4.23 8.23
C LEU A 89 -5.51 5.21 8.29
N MET A 90 -5.51 6.13 9.24
CA MET A 90 -6.53 7.17 9.33
C MET A 90 -6.51 8.09 8.11
N LYS A 91 -5.33 8.41 7.60
CA LYS A 91 -5.18 9.19 6.38
C LYS A 91 -5.70 8.44 5.16
N ALA A 92 -5.50 7.12 5.09
CA ALA A 92 -6.05 6.29 4.03
C ALA A 92 -7.58 6.34 4.04
N VAL A 93 -8.19 6.29 5.22
CA VAL A 93 -9.66 6.43 5.36
C VAL A 93 -10.10 7.81 4.86
N SER A 94 -9.41 8.86 5.25
CA SER A 94 -9.71 10.22 4.80
C SER A 94 -9.59 10.34 3.27
N ASN A 95 -8.54 9.75 2.70
CA ASN A 95 -8.35 9.77 1.25
C ASN A 95 -9.49 9.08 0.52
N SER A 96 -9.97 7.94 1.03
CA SER A 96 -11.09 7.23 0.40
C SER A 96 -12.35 8.09 0.38
N LYS A 97 -12.64 8.79 1.47
CA LYS A 97 -13.81 9.67 1.56
C LYS A 97 -13.70 10.85 0.60
N LYS A 98 -12.51 11.46 0.50
CA LYS A 98 -12.28 12.58 -0.41
C LYS A 98 -12.44 12.18 -1.87
N MET A 99 -12.12 10.93 -2.20
CA MET A 99 -12.27 10.39 -3.56
C MET A 99 -13.68 9.87 -3.84
N GLY A 100 -14.58 9.94 -2.87
CA GLY A 100 -15.94 9.45 -3.04
C GLY A 100 -16.07 7.94 -3.02
N ASP A 101 -15.11 7.25 -2.40
CA ASP A 101 -15.09 5.80 -2.32
C ASP A 101 -15.73 5.34 -1.00
N ASN A 102 -16.40 4.18 -1.05
CA ASN A 102 -17.06 3.61 0.12
C ASN A 102 -16.12 2.77 0.99
N TYR A 103 -15.03 2.28 0.41
CA TYR A 103 -14.07 1.42 1.09
C TYR A 103 -12.65 1.93 0.88
N VAL A 104 -11.79 1.64 1.83
CA VAL A 104 -10.36 1.90 1.73
C VAL A 104 -9.72 0.74 0.97
N SER A 105 -9.14 1.04 -0.18
CA SER A 105 -8.45 0.08 -1.03
C SER A 105 -6.94 0.32 -1.02
N VAL A 106 -6.22 -0.52 -1.74
CA VAL A 106 -4.74 -0.47 -1.76
C VAL A 106 -4.22 0.87 -2.22
N ASP A 107 -4.87 1.50 -3.19
CA ASP A 107 -4.41 2.81 -3.70
C ASP A 107 -4.51 3.91 -2.64
N HIS A 108 -5.57 3.91 -1.82
CA HIS A 108 -5.69 4.87 -0.73
C HIS A 108 -4.56 4.68 0.29
N LEU A 109 -4.27 3.42 0.62
CA LEU A 109 -3.22 3.08 1.58
C LEU A 109 -1.85 3.44 1.02
N LEU A 110 -1.59 3.12 -0.24
CA LEU A 110 -0.32 3.45 -0.90
C LEU A 110 -0.08 4.96 -0.91
N LEU A 111 -1.09 5.74 -1.26
CA LEU A 111 -0.99 7.20 -1.23
C LEU A 111 -0.71 7.72 0.17
N SER A 112 -1.33 7.15 1.20
CA SER A 112 -1.10 7.60 2.57
C SER A 112 0.32 7.27 3.03
N LEU A 113 0.88 6.11 2.61
CA LEU A 113 2.26 5.76 2.91
C LEU A 113 3.25 6.74 2.25
N ILE A 114 2.99 7.12 1.02
CA ILE A 114 3.83 8.04 0.26
C ILE A 114 3.80 9.45 0.86
N ASP A 115 2.66 9.85 1.40
CA ASP A 115 2.40 11.21 1.88
C ASP A 115 2.43 11.31 3.40
N SER A 116 2.96 10.31 4.10
CA SER A 116 2.94 10.25 5.57
C SER A 116 4.04 11.08 6.24
N ASN A 117 4.94 11.66 5.48
CA ASN A 117 6.09 12.42 5.99
C ASN A 117 6.96 11.61 6.96
N SER A 118 7.02 10.30 6.77
CA SER A 118 7.82 9.37 7.54
C SER A 118 9.16 9.11 6.85
N GLU A 119 10.03 8.38 7.52
CA GLU A 119 11.28 7.93 6.90
C GLU A 119 10.98 7.11 5.64
N LEU A 120 10.00 6.21 5.70
CA LEU A 120 9.60 5.42 4.54
C LEU A 120 9.10 6.30 3.39
N SER A 121 8.28 7.30 3.70
CA SER A 121 7.77 8.19 2.65
C SER A 121 8.90 8.93 1.94
N LYS A 122 9.93 9.33 2.65
CA LYS A 122 11.10 9.99 2.06
C LYS A 122 11.85 9.03 1.12
N VAL A 123 12.00 7.78 1.53
CA VAL A 123 12.62 6.74 0.71
C VAL A 123 11.79 6.51 -0.56
N LEU A 124 10.48 6.39 -0.43
CA LEU A 124 9.57 6.18 -1.56
C LEU A 124 9.62 7.36 -2.53
N ASN A 125 9.61 8.59 -2.01
CA ASN A 125 9.74 9.77 -2.85
C ASN A 125 11.08 9.78 -3.59
N GLY A 126 12.14 9.34 -2.94
CA GLY A 126 13.47 9.22 -3.55
C GLY A 126 13.50 8.23 -4.72
N PHE A 127 12.71 7.17 -4.67
CA PHE A 127 12.57 6.23 -5.78
C PHE A 127 11.73 6.78 -6.94
N GLY A 128 10.93 7.80 -6.68
CA GLY A 128 10.03 8.36 -7.69
C GLY A 128 8.55 8.21 -7.37
N TYR A 129 8.19 7.58 -6.26
CA TYR A 129 6.79 7.54 -5.81
C TYR A 129 6.46 8.86 -5.14
N THR A 130 6.14 9.87 -5.91
CA THR A 130 5.63 11.13 -5.37
C THR A 130 4.10 11.10 -5.40
N ALA A 131 3.46 11.82 -4.49
CA ALA A 131 2.00 11.86 -4.42
C ALA A 131 1.39 12.26 -5.77
N GLN A 132 1.97 13.27 -6.43
CA GLN A 132 1.44 13.75 -7.71
C GLN A 132 1.53 12.69 -8.80
N LYS A 133 2.70 12.06 -8.95
CA LYS A 133 2.90 11.03 -9.98
C LYS A 133 2.01 9.81 -9.74
N VAL A 134 1.93 9.38 -8.49
CA VAL A 134 1.11 8.21 -8.14
C VAL A 134 -0.36 8.50 -8.36
N LYS A 135 -0.84 9.68 -7.97
CA LYS A 135 -2.22 10.08 -8.22
C LYS A 135 -2.56 10.07 -9.72
N ASN A 136 -1.64 10.55 -10.55
CA ASN A 136 -1.86 10.56 -12.01
C ASN A 136 -1.98 9.13 -12.55
N VAL A 137 -1.11 8.22 -12.12
CA VAL A 137 -1.16 6.81 -12.54
C VAL A 137 -2.46 6.16 -12.08
N LEU A 138 -2.83 6.36 -10.82
CA LEU A 138 -4.04 5.77 -10.25
C LEU A 138 -5.30 6.31 -10.92
N SER A 139 -5.34 7.59 -11.25
CA SER A 139 -6.46 8.19 -11.96
C SER A 139 -6.68 7.55 -13.32
N LYS A 140 -5.61 7.29 -14.05
CA LYS A 140 -5.68 6.60 -15.35
C LYS A 140 -6.13 5.16 -15.18
N MET A 141 -5.63 4.48 -14.16
CA MET A 141 -6.00 3.09 -13.87
C MET A 141 -7.50 2.96 -13.60
N ARG A 142 -8.04 3.86 -12.78
CA ARG A 142 -9.45 3.82 -12.39
C ARG A 142 -10.41 4.26 -13.48
N GLN A 143 -10.01 5.20 -14.31
CA GLN A 143 -10.88 5.77 -15.36
C GLN A 143 -12.25 6.20 -14.83
N GLY A 144 -12.26 6.80 -13.63
CA GLY A 144 -13.49 7.28 -12.99
C GLY A 144 -14.24 6.27 -12.15
N GLU A 145 -13.80 5.01 -12.10
CA GLU A 145 -14.43 4.00 -11.25
C GLU A 145 -14.21 4.30 -9.76
N LYS A 146 -15.21 3.97 -8.96
CA LYS A 146 -15.15 4.15 -7.51
C LYS A 146 -15.08 2.81 -6.79
N VAL A 147 -14.51 2.80 -5.60
CA VAL A 147 -14.45 1.61 -4.74
C VAL A 147 -15.80 1.49 -4.03
N LYS A 148 -16.65 0.59 -4.50
CA LYS A 148 -18.02 0.41 -4.01
C LYS A 148 -18.21 -0.85 -3.18
N SER A 149 -17.30 -1.81 -3.30
CA SER A 149 -17.40 -3.09 -2.60
C SER A 149 -16.07 -3.51 -2.00
N SER A 150 -16.13 -4.47 -1.07
CA SER A 150 -14.95 -4.99 -0.37
C SER A 150 -13.99 -5.74 -1.30
N SER A 151 -14.42 -6.14 -2.49
CA SER A 151 -13.61 -6.90 -3.44
C SER A 151 -13.09 -6.07 -4.61
N ASP A 152 -13.25 -4.74 -4.58
CA ASP A 152 -12.91 -3.89 -5.73
C ASP A 152 -11.40 -3.79 -6.00
N ASP A 153 -10.52 -4.10 -5.03
CA ASP A 153 -9.09 -4.20 -5.32
C ASP A 153 -8.81 -5.27 -6.39
N ASP A 154 -9.56 -6.37 -6.35
CA ASP A 154 -9.45 -7.42 -7.35
C ASP A 154 -10.05 -6.98 -8.69
N ASN A 155 -11.09 -6.13 -8.64
CA ASN A 155 -11.73 -5.60 -9.84
C ASN A 155 -10.85 -4.56 -10.55
N PHE A 156 -9.90 -3.93 -9.86
CA PHE A 156 -8.92 -3.04 -10.46
C PHE A 156 -7.71 -3.80 -11.01
N ASN A 157 -7.92 -4.97 -11.58
CA ASN A 157 -6.86 -5.82 -12.11
C ASN A 157 -6.12 -5.11 -13.26
N ALA A 158 -5.32 -4.11 -12.88
CA ALA A 158 -4.75 -3.14 -13.80
C ALA A 158 -3.77 -3.77 -14.79
N LEU A 159 -3.01 -4.79 -14.35
CA LEU A 159 -2.04 -5.46 -15.21
C LEU A 159 -2.73 -6.26 -16.30
N ASP A 160 -3.80 -6.96 -15.97
CA ASP A 160 -4.56 -7.74 -16.95
C ASP A 160 -5.28 -6.82 -17.93
N LYS A 161 -5.90 -5.75 -17.45
CA LYS A 161 -6.53 -4.75 -18.31
C LYS A 161 -5.51 -4.11 -19.24
N TYR A 162 -4.34 -3.77 -18.73
CA TYR A 162 -3.27 -3.18 -19.53
C TYR A 162 -2.76 -4.15 -20.58
N ALA A 163 -2.54 -5.41 -20.23
CA ALA A 163 -2.09 -6.44 -21.15
C ALA A 163 -3.10 -6.67 -22.28
N ILE A 164 -4.39 -6.70 -21.96
CA ILE A 164 -5.45 -6.85 -22.96
C ILE A 164 -5.47 -5.66 -23.92
N LEU A 165 -5.38 -4.44 -23.40
CA LEU A 165 -5.35 -3.24 -24.22
C LEU A 165 -4.12 -3.21 -25.13
N SER A 166 -2.98 -3.62 -24.62
CA SER A 166 -1.74 -3.73 -25.37
C SER A 166 -1.88 -4.71 -26.54
N LEU A 167 -2.52 -5.86 -26.31
CA LEU A 167 -2.77 -6.85 -27.35
C LEU A 167 -3.75 -6.35 -28.42
N ILE A 168 -4.72 -5.54 -28.04
CA ILE A 168 -5.71 -4.99 -28.96
C ILE A 168 -5.09 -3.92 -29.87
N HIS A 169 -4.10 -3.19 -29.37
CA HIS A 169 -3.47 -2.09 -30.10
C HIS A 169 -2.29 -2.52 -30.97
N ILE A 170 -1.99 -3.80 -31.00
CA ILE A 170 -1.00 -4.35 -31.91
C ILE A 170 -1.65 -4.63 -33.26
#